data_99b95513627377150a32314064107cb0
#
_entry.id   99b95513627377150a32314064107cb0
#
_cell.length_a   1.000
_cell.length_b   1.000
_cell.length_c   1.000
_cell.angle_alpha   90.00
_cell.angle_beta   90.00
_cell.angle_gamma   90.00
#
_symmetry.space_group_name_H-M   'P 1'
#
loop_
_entity.id
_entity.type
_entity.pdbx_description
1 polymer ?
#
loop_
_entity_poly.entity_id
_entity_poly.type
_entity_poly.pdbx_seq_one_letter_code
_entity_poly.pdbx_strand_id
1 'polypeptide(L)'
;MATTRFFERFRLLGEANALLAGARTIDEVCEVLRTQARAIAQADGVAVIRRDGDAVVYVGEDAISPLWTGQRFPIRQCVSGLAILERRPIVIPDIGADHRVPLGAYLATFVKSMAVFPLGSPAPSAALGLYWRDVRPLGRDVETLMDFLSQAANAAFEAIAIRAERTAGPDATVPERRAA
;
A
#
# COMPACT_ATOMS: atom_id res chain seq x y z
N MET A 1 -12.97 22.61 15.39
CA MET A 1 -13.38 21.58 14.40
C MET A 1 -12.20 20.88 13.73
N ALA A 2 -11.15 21.56 13.20
CA ALA A 2 -9.99 20.89 12.59
C ALA A 2 -9.20 20.01 13.58
N THR A 3 -8.95 20.50 14.77
CA THR A 3 -8.22 19.78 15.84
C THR A 3 -8.95 18.49 16.25
N THR A 4 -10.26 18.52 16.41
CA THR A 4 -11.07 17.34 16.78
C THR A 4 -10.97 16.24 15.70
N ARG A 5 -11.03 16.62 14.41
CA ARG A 5 -10.88 15.69 13.31
C ARG A 5 -9.48 15.06 13.24
N PHE A 6 -8.43 15.82 13.57
CA PHE A 6 -7.07 15.30 13.61
C PHE A 6 -6.91 14.25 14.73
N PHE A 7 -7.40 14.52 15.93
CA PHE A 7 -7.35 13.56 17.03
C PHE A 7 -8.13 12.27 16.75
N GLU A 8 -9.28 12.38 16.08
CA GLU A 8 -10.05 11.19 15.67
C GLU A 8 -9.24 10.32 14.69
N ARG A 9 -8.62 10.92 13.69
CA ARG A 9 -7.77 10.20 12.72
C ARG A 9 -6.54 9.58 13.39
N PHE A 10 -5.95 10.29 14.35
CA PHE A 10 -4.83 9.78 15.15
C PHE A 10 -5.24 8.57 16.00
N ARG A 11 -6.44 8.58 16.56
CA ARG A 11 -7.01 7.42 17.26
C ARG A 11 -7.18 6.22 16.31
N LEU A 12 -7.75 6.44 15.13
CA LEU A 12 -7.89 5.40 14.11
C LEU A 12 -6.52 4.83 13.67
N LEU A 13 -5.51 5.67 13.55
CA LEU A 13 -4.14 5.24 13.29
C LEU A 13 -3.63 4.32 14.42
N GLY A 14 -3.87 4.67 15.68
CA GLY A 14 -3.49 3.84 16.81
C GLY A 14 -4.17 2.46 16.78
N GLU A 15 -5.44 2.40 16.43
CA GLU A 15 -6.19 1.15 16.25
C GLU A 15 -5.63 0.32 15.08
N ALA A 16 -5.36 0.96 13.93
CA ALA A 16 -4.75 0.29 12.79
C ALA A 16 -3.37 -0.28 13.12
N ASN A 17 -2.54 0.49 13.85
CA ASN A 17 -1.22 0.03 14.27
C ASN A 17 -1.30 -1.18 15.21
N ALA A 18 -2.27 -1.23 16.12
CA ALA A 18 -2.49 -2.39 16.99
C ALA A 18 -2.91 -3.64 16.19
N LEU A 19 -3.79 -3.47 15.19
CA LEU A 19 -4.18 -4.55 14.29
C LEU A 19 -3.00 -5.05 13.45
N LEU A 20 -2.20 -4.14 12.88
CA LEU A 20 -1.00 -4.48 12.11
C LEU A 20 0.03 -5.24 12.97
N ALA A 21 0.25 -4.82 14.22
CA ALA A 21 1.15 -5.52 15.13
C ALA A 21 0.68 -6.95 15.46
N GLY A 22 -0.62 -7.21 15.43
CA GLY A 22 -1.23 -8.53 15.63
C GLY A 22 -1.25 -9.41 14.36
N ALA A 23 -1.06 -8.84 13.17
CA ALA A 23 -1.15 -9.55 11.91
C ALA A 23 -0.11 -10.68 11.78
N ARG A 24 -0.54 -11.81 11.24
CA ARG A 24 0.27 -13.01 11.07
C ARG A 24 0.51 -13.38 9.62
N THR A 25 -0.30 -12.84 8.72
CA THR A 25 -0.22 -13.06 7.27
C THR A 25 -0.22 -11.73 6.52
N ILE A 26 0.33 -11.76 5.30
CA ILE A 26 0.32 -10.59 4.41
C ILE A 26 -1.13 -10.18 4.08
N ASP A 27 -2.02 -11.15 3.95
CA ASP A 27 -3.43 -10.87 3.64
C ASP A 27 -4.14 -10.15 4.79
N GLU A 28 -3.81 -10.48 6.05
CA GLU A 28 -4.30 -9.72 7.23
C GLU A 28 -3.78 -8.28 7.23
N VAL A 29 -2.51 -8.04 6.88
CA VAL A 29 -1.97 -6.68 6.73
C VAL A 29 -2.73 -5.91 5.63
N CYS A 30 -2.94 -6.54 4.48
CA CYS A 30 -3.69 -5.95 3.38
C CYS A 30 -5.12 -5.59 3.79
N GLU A 31 -5.79 -6.45 4.57
CA GLU A 31 -7.15 -6.21 5.04
C GLU A 31 -7.22 -5.05 6.04
N VAL A 32 -6.27 -4.94 6.95
CA VAL A 32 -6.17 -3.78 7.87
C VAL A 32 -5.99 -2.48 7.08
N LEU A 33 -5.06 -2.46 6.12
CA LEU A 33 -4.84 -1.27 5.28
C LEU A 33 -6.10 -0.90 4.48
N ARG A 34 -6.75 -1.89 3.87
CA ARG A 34 -7.97 -1.69 3.09
C ARG A 34 -9.09 -1.07 3.93
N THR A 35 -9.29 -1.53 5.16
CA THR A 35 -10.41 -1.12 6.01
C THR A 35 -10.15 0.17 6.81
N GLN A 36 -8.87 0.49 7.11
CA GLN A 36 -8.54 1.60 8.00
C GLN A 36 -8.02 2.85 7.27
N ALA A 37 -7.25 2.67 6.20
CA ALA A 37 -6.51 3.77 5.59
C ALA A 37 -7.41 4.88 5.02
N ARG A 38 -8.58 4.52 4.48
CA ARG A 38 -9.51 5.49 3.89
C ARG A 38 -9.99 6.54 4.90
N ALA A 39 -10.42 6.11 6.08
CA ALA A 39 -10.87 7.01 7.13
C ALA A 39 -9.72 7.84 7.71
N ILE A 40 -8.54 7.24 7.90
CA ILE A 40 -7.34 7.93 8.39
C ILE A 40 -6.91 9.02 7.39
N ALA A 41 -6.87 8.73 6.10
CA ALA A 41 -6.48 9.68 5.05
C ALA A 41 -7.59 10.68 4.68
N GLN A 42 -8.85 10.41 5.05
CA GLN A 42 -10.03 11.09 4.51
C GLN A 42 -10.04 11.07 2.98
N ALA A 43 -9.73 9.91 2.42
CA ALA A 43 -9.75 9.69 0.99
C ALA A 43 -11.13 9.26 0.49
N ASP A 44 -11.43 9.50 -0.79
CA ASP A 44 -12.64 8.98 -1.44
C ASP A 44 -12.49 7.51 -1.82
N GLY A 45 -11.25 7.02 -1.92
CA GLY A 45 -10.93 5.62 -2.12
C GLY A 45 -9.52 5.28 -1.72
N VAL A 46 -9.33 4.01 -1.37
CA VAL A 46 -8.01 3.39 -1.17
C VAL A 46 -7.95 2.07 -1.92
N ALA A 47 -6.75 1.69 -2.36
CA ALA A 47 -6.49 0.36 -2.86
C ALA A 47 -5.20 -0.19 -2.27
N VAL A 48 -5.18 -1.48 -2.00
CA VAL A 48 -3.98 -2.23 -1.64
C VAL A 48 -3.50 -2.98 -2.86
N ILE A 49 -2.25 -2.77 -3.20
CA ILE A 49 -1.62 -3.28 -4.41
C ILE A 49 -0.44 -4.17 -4.00
N ARG A 50 -0.32 -5.35 -4.61
CA ARG A 50 0.82 -6.25 -4.40
C ARG A 50 1.64 -6.39 -5.67
N ARG A 51 2.95 -6.46 -5.51
CA ARG A 51 3.85 -6.80 -6.61
C ARG A 51 3.78 -8.31 -6.89
N ASP A 52 3.72 -8.65 -8.17
CA ASP A 52 3.80 -10.01 -8.67
C ASP A 52 4.74 -10.05 -9.89
N GLY A 53 6.04 -10.26 -9.62
CA GLY A 53 7.09 -10.20 -10.65
C GLY A 53 7.19 -8.83 -11.29
N ASP A 54 6.96 -8.77 -12.60
CA ASP A 54 6.97 -7.55 -13.41
C ASP A 54 5.59 -6.88 -13.51
N ALA A 55 4.66 -7.27 -12.66
CA ALA A 55 3.33 -6.70 -12.60
C ALA A 55 2.96 -6.31 -11.16
N VAL A 56 1.88 -5.57 -11.05
CA VAL A 56 1.15 -5.31 -9.79
C VAL A 56 -0.26 -5.83 -9.91
N VAL A 57 -0.81 -6.31 -8.81
CA VAL A 57 -2.19 -6.79 -8.68
C VAL A 57 -2.90 -5.98 -7.62
N TYR A 58 -4.07 -5.46 -7.94
CA TYR A 58 -4.94 -4.75 -7.00
C TYR A 58 -5.72 -5.79 -6.19
N VAL A 59 -5.29 -6.05 -4.96
CA VAL A 59 -5.81 -7.16 -4.14
C VAL A 59 -7.03 -6.78 -3.31
N GLY A 60 -7.27 -5.48 -3.10
CA GLY A 60 -8.45 -5.01 -2.40
C GLY A 60 -8.57 -3.50 -2.42
N GLU A 61 -9.78 -3.01 -2.26
CA GLU A 61 -10.10 -1.60 -2.21
C GLU A 61 -11.25 -1.30 -1.24
N ASP A 62 -11.31 -0.04 -0.77
CA ASP A 62 -12.48 0.57 -0.16
C ASP A 62 -12.63 1.97 -0.79
N ALA A 63 -13.69 2.17 -1.57
CA ALA A 63 -13.86 3.38 -2.35
C ALA A 63 -15.34 3.73 -2.55
N ILE A 64 -15.61 5.00 -2.87
CA ILE A 64 -16.97 5.50 -3.15
C ILE A 64 -17.60 4.92 -4.42
N SER A 65 -16.76 4.40 -5.33
CA SER A 65 -17.16 3.60 -6.49
C SER A 65 -16.01 2.67 -6.88
N PRO A 66 -16.28 1.59 -7.64
CA PRO A 66 -15.28 0.60 -7.99
C PRO A 66 -14.05 1.20 -8.68
N LEU A 67 -12.87 0.69 -8.34
CA LEU A 67 -11.59 1.05 -8.93
C LEU A 67 -11.05 -0.12 -9.77
N TRP A 68 -10.06 -0.86 -9.24
CA TRP A 68 -9.33 -1.85 -10.03
C TRP A 68 -9.15 -3.20 -9.32
N THR A 69 -9.88 -3.50 -8.26
CA THR A 69 -9.75 -4.79 -7.55
C THR A 69 -9.83 -5.96 -8.51
N GLY A 70 -8.85 -6.87 -8.40
CA GLY A 70 -8.69 -8.03 -9.26
C GLY A 70 -7.94 -7.77 -10.58
N GLN A 71 -7.67 -6.52 -10.92
CA GLN A 71 -6.93 -6.18 -12.14
C GLN A 71 -5.42 -6.27 -11.92
N ARG A 72 -4.71 -6.53 -13.03
CA ARG A 72 -3.27 -6.67 -13.10
C ARG A 72 -2.70 -5.68 -14.12
N PHE A 73 -1.66 -4.95 -13.73
CA PHE A 73 -0.99 -3.97 -14.60
C PHE A 73 0.51 -4.22 -14.65
N PRO A 74 1.19 -3.97 -15.78
CA PRO A 74 2.64 -3.99 -15.82
C PRO A 74 3.23 -2.96 -14.85
N ILE A 75 4.21 -3.37 -14.05
CA ILE A 75 4.74 -2.57 -12.94
C ILE A 75 5.30 -1.20 -13.39
N ARG A 76 5.83 -1.12 -14.61
CA ARG A 76 6.41 0.11 -15.17
C ARG A 76 5.37 1.03 -15.83
N GLN A 77 4.12 0.61 -15.92
CA GLN A 77 3.06 1.32 -16.65
C GLN A 77 1.96 1.86 -15.73
N CYS A 78 2.18 1.82 -14.42
CA CYS A 78 1.23 2.35 -13.44
C CYS A 78 1.93 3.05 -12.28
N VAL A 79 1.26 4.02 -11.67
CA VAL A 79 1.83 4.85 -10.60
C VAL A 79 2.21 4.01 -9.37
N SER A 80 1.39 3.01 -9.03
CA SER A 80 1.68 2.09 -7.91
C SER A 80 2.95 1.27 -8.14
N GLY A 81 3.16 0.81 -9.37
CA GLY A 81 4.38 0.12 -9.76
C GLY A 81 5.60 1.04 -9.72
N LEU A 82 5.47 2.28 -10.17
CA LEU A 82 6.55 3.26 -10.07
C LEU A 82 6.93 3.54 -8.61
N ALA A 83 5.95 3.72 -7.71
CA ALA A 83 6.23 3.92 -6.28
C ALA A 83 7.02 2.75 -5.66
N ILE A 84 6.67 1.50 -6.03
CA ILE A 84 7.39 0.30 -5.60
C ILE A 84 8.84 0.31 -6.14
N LEU A 85 9.03 0.61 -7.42
CA LEU A 85 10.34 0.60 -8.07
C LEU A 85 11.26 1.73 -7.57
N GLU A 86 10.69 2.92 -7.36
CA GLU A 86 11.41 4.10 -6.87
C GLU A 86 11.60 4.08 -5.33
N ARG A 87 10.90 3.19 -4.63
CA ARG A 87 10.97 3.01 -3.16
C ARG A 87 10.66 4.28 -2.38
N ARG A 88 9.78 5.11 -2.90
CA ARG A 88 9.35 6.38 -2.28
C ARG A 88 7.90 6.67 -2.60
N PRO A 89 7.21 7.43 -1.74
CA PRO A 89 5.87 7.90 -2.04
C PRO A 89 5.83 8.72 -3.34
N ILE A 90 4.74 8.54 -4.10
CA ILE A 90 4.44 9.36 -5.28
C ILE A 90 3.14 10.10 -4.99
N VAL A 91 3.21 11.44 -5.02
CA VAL A 91 2.06 12.33 -4.84
C VAL A 91 1.75 13.00 -6.17
N ILE A 92 0.49 12.93 -6.58
CA ILE A 92 -0.02 13.50 -7.83
C ILE A 92 -1.26 14.35 -7.51
N PRO A 93 -1.09 15.69 -7.40
CA PRO A 93 -2.17 16.61 -7.09
C PRO A 93 -3.24 16.72 -8.18
N ASP A 94 -2.86 16.46 -9.44
CA ASP A 94 -3.73 16.48 -10.61
C ASP A 94 -3.28 15.37 -11.58
N ILE A 95 -4.11 14.35 -11.74
CA ILE A 95 -3.80 13.24 -12.66
C ILE A 95 -3.79 13.69 -14.13
N GLY A 96 -4.51 14.75 -14.47
CA GLY A 96 -4.55 15.28 -15.84
C GLY A 96 -3.29 16.03 -16.24
N ALA A 97 -2.53 16.52 -15.28
CA ALA A 97 -1.31 17.29 -15.49
C ALA A 97 -0.01 16.46 -15.34
N ASP A 98 -0.09 15.22 -14.87
CA ASP A 98 1.09 14.40 -14.58
C ASP A 98 1.28 13.29 -15.64
N HIS A 99 2.40 13.36 -16.36
CA HIS A 99 2.73 12.43 -17.46
C HIS A 99 2.98 10.99 -17.01
N ARG A 100 3.18 10.74 -15.70
CA ARG A 100 3.35 9.38 -15.13
C ARG A 100 2.04 8.61 -15.06
N VAL A 101 0.91 9.31 -15.19
CA VAL A 101 -0.43 8.72 -15.06
C VAL A 101 -0.90 8.19 -16.41
N PRO A 102 -1.19 6.88 -16.53
CA PRO A 102 -1.83 6.33 -17.71
C PRO A 102 -3.32 6.71 -17.72
N LEU A 103 -3.65 7.93 -18.13
CA LEU A 103 -4.98 8.54 -18.04
C LEU A 103 -6.12 7.62 -18.49
N GLY A 104 -5.88 6.78 -19.51
CA GLY A 104 -6.87 5.83 -20.01
C GLY A 104 -7.44 4.89 -18.93
N ALA A 105 -6.61 4.51 -17.96
CA ALA A 105 -7.04 3.65 -16.85
C ALA A 105 -7.91 4.38 -15.81
N TYR A 106 -7.92 5.72 -15.82
CA TYR A 106 -8.62 6.55 -14.85
C TYR A 106 -9.92 7.16 -15.38
N LEU A 107 -10.16 7.11 -16.71
CA LEU A 107 -11.32 7.77 -17.36
C LEU A 107 -12.68 7.30 -16.79
N ALA A 108 -12.78 6.03 -16.39
CA ALA A 108 -14.00 5.45 -15.84
C ALA A 108 -14.10 5.59 -14.30
N THR A 109 -13.14 6.26 -13.65
CA THR A 109 -13.08 6.40 -12.20
C THR A 109 -13.37 7.82 -11.75
N PHE A 110 -13.61 8.00 -10.45
CA PHE A 110 -13.76 9.33 -9.84
C PHE A 110 -12.44 10.06 -9.62
N VAL A 111 -11.29 9.40 -9.77
CA VAL A 111 -9.98 9.87 -9.33
C VAL A 111 -9.55 11.13 -10.08
N LYS A 112 -9.16 12.18 -9.34
CA LYS A 112 -8.58 13.43 -9.85
C LYS A 112 -7.21 13.75 -9.23
N SER A 113 -6.95 13.26 -8.02
CA SER A 113 -5.64 13.34 -7.38
C SER A 113 -5.36 12.05 -6.61
N MET A 114 -4.09 11.75 -6.36
CA MET A 114 -3.70 10.54 -5.65
C MET A 114 -2.39 10.70 -4.89
N ALA A 115 -2.19 9.80 -3.93
CA ALA A 115 -0.90 9.53 -3.32
C ALA A 115 -0.70 8.02 -3.21
N VAL A 116 0.49 7.54 -3.50
CA VAL A 116 0.82 6.12 -3.43
C VAL A 116 2.04 5.93 -2.55
N PHE A 117 1.92 5.12 -1.51
CA PHE A 117 2.96 4.81 -0.55
C PHE A 117 3.45 3.38 -0.76
N PRO A 118 4.73 3.17 -1.07
CA PRO A 118 5.29 1.83 -1.19
C PRO A 118 5.40 1.17 0.18
N LEU A 119 5.18 -0.14 0.23
CA LEU A 119 5.18 -0.96 1.44
C LEU A 119 6.15 -2.13 1.31
N GLY A 120 6.88 -2.38 2.40
CA GLY A 120 7.95 -3.37 2.49
C GLY A 120 9.34 -2.73 2.42
N SER A 121 10.25 -3.19 3.26
CA SER A 121 11.63 -2.70 3.37
C SER A 121 12.59 -3.89 3.46
N PRO A 122 13.76 -3.83 2.84
CA PRO A 122 14.32 -2.77 1.99
C PRO A 122 13.81 -2.77 0.55
N ALA A 123 13.07 -3.79 0.13
CA ALA A 123 12.52 -3.94 -1.21
C ALA A 123 10.99 -3.98 -1.14
N PRO A 124 10.30 -2.88 -1.49
CA PRO A 124 8.85 -2.84 -1.46
C PRO A 124 8.22 -3.95 -2.32
N SER A 125 7.29 -4.68 -1.72
CA SER A 125 6.52 -5.76 -2.37
C SER A 125 5.04 -5.42 -2.50
N ALA A 126 4.62 -4.26 -1.97
CA ALA A 126 3.25 -3.79 -2.01
C ALA A 126 3.21 -2.25 -2.08
N ALA A 127 2.03 -1.69 -2.27
CA ALA A 127 1.76 -0.27 -2.17
C ALA A 127 0.34 -0.02 -1.63
N LEU A 128 0.16 1.13 -0.99
CA LEU A 128 -1.13 1.67 -0.59
C LEU A 128 -1.42 2.89 -1.46
N GLY A 129 -2.46 2.81 -2.29
CA GLY A 129 -2.96 3.92 -3.09
C GLY A 129 -4.10 4.64 -2.37
N LEU A 130 -4.03 5.97 -2.34
CA LEU A 130 -5.06 6.87 -1.84
C LEU A 130 -5.56 7.74 -2.97
N TYR A 131 -6.88 7.90 -3.09
CA TYR A 131 -7.52 8.54 -4.24
C TYR A 131 -8.57 9.54 -3.80
N TRP A 132 -8.59 10.71 -4.45
CA TRP A 132 -9.60 11.76 -4.23
C TRP A 132 -10.25 12.18 -5.55
N ARG A 133 -11.53 12.57 -5.45
CA ARG A 133 -12.33 13.05 -6.58
C ARG A 133 -12.10 14.51 -6.95
N ASP A 134 -11.30 15.22 -6.16
CA ASP A 134 -10.95 16.61 -6.38
C ASP A 134 -9.46 16.73 -6.72
N VAL A 135 -9.10 17.69 -7.58
CA VAL A 135 -7.71 18.13 -7.78
C VAL A 135 -7.27 18.83 -6.50
N ARG A 136 -6.25 18.28 -5.82
CA ARG A 136 -5.80 18.80 -4.52
C ARG A 136 -4.37 18.39 -4.20
N PRO A 137 -3.60 19.25 -3.51
CA PRO A 137 -2.34 18.81 -2.93
C PRO A 137 -2.58 17.83 -1.78
N LEU A 138 -1.61 16.98 -1.50
CA LEU A 138 -1.61 16.17 -0.28
C LEU A 138 -1.37 17.06 0.93
N GLY A 139 -2.27 17.00 1.91
CA GLY A 139 -2.11 17.73 3.17
C GLY A 139 -1.00 17.12 4.02
N ARG A 140 -0.21 17.95 4.70
CA ARG A 140 0.89 17.49 5.58
C ARG A 140 0.42 16.55 6.69
N ASP A 141 -0.79 16.76 7.20
CA ASP A 141 -1.40 15.88 8.20
C ASP A 141 -1.70 14.48 7.63
N VAL A 142 -2.17 14.39 6.38
CA VAL A 142 -2.37 13.11 5.69
C VAL A 142 -1.02 12.43 5.47
N GLU A 143 -0.03 13.16 4.94
CA GLU A 143 1.32 12.66 4.70
C GLU A 143 1.90 12.05 5.98
N THR A 144 1.89 12.80 7.09
CA THR A 144 2.40 12.33 8.38
C THR A 144 1.68 11.08 8.88
N LEU A 145 0.34 11.04 8.82
CA LEU A 145 -0.41 9.86 9.27
C LEU A 145 -0.14 8.63 8.39
N MET A 146 0.02 8.83 7.10
CA MET A 146 0.32 7.73 6.16
C MET A 146 1.77 7.24 6.31
N ASP A 147 2.71 8.11 6.62
CA ASP A 147 4.08 7.69 6.95
C ASP A 147 4.09 6.77 8.18
N PHE A 148 3.37 7.12 9.25
CA PHE A 148 3.25 6.25 10.42
C PHE A 148 2.55 4.93 10.10
N LEU A 149 1.45 4.95 9.34
CA LEU A 149 0.74 3.74 8.93
C LEU A 149 1.63 2.84 8.09
N SER A 150 2.38 3.42 7.15
CA SER A 150 3.32 2.68 6.28
C SER A 150 4.46 2.05 7.09
N GLN A 151 5.00 2.76 8.09
CA GLN A 151 6.02 2.22 8.99
C GLN A 151 5.47 1.02 9.79
N ALA A 152 4.25 1.11 10.32
CA ALA A 152 3.62 0.00 11.03
C ALA A 152 3.36 -1.21 10.11
N ALA A 153 2.91 -0.97 8.87
CA ALA A 153 2.73 -2.02 7.87
C ALA A 153 4.06 -2.68 7.50
N ASN A 154 5.13 -1.90 7.33
CA ASN A 154 6.47 -2.41 7.05
C ASN A 154 6.99 -3.30 8.18
N ALA A 155 6.80 -2.88 9.44
CA ALA A 155 7.16 -3.70 10.60
C ALA A 155 6.36 -5.01 10.65
N ALA A 156 5.08 -4.99 10.28
CA ALA A 156 4.27 -6.20 10.18
C ALA A 156 4.75 -7.15 9.07
N PHE A 157 5.08 -6.63 7.87
CA PHE A 157 5.66 -7.43 6.79
C PHE A 157 6.98 -8.07 7.20
N GLU A 158 7.87 -7.32 7.84
CA GLU A 158 9.16 -7.83 8.34
C GLU A 158 8.96 -8.93 9.39
N ALA A 159 8.07 -8.72 10.36
CA ALA A 159 7.76 -9.72 11.38
C ALA A 159 7.17 -11.02 10.80
N ILE A 160 6.37 -10.91 9.73
CA ILE A 160 5.83 -12.07 9.01
C ILE A 160 6.95 -12.82 8.28
N ALA A 161 7.85 -12.11 7.59
CA ALA A 161 8.98 -12.70 6.89
C ALA A 161 9.91 -13.46 7.84
N ILE A 162 10.31 -12.83 8.96
CA ILE A 162 11.14 -13.46 9.99
C ILE A 162 10.49 -14.73 10.55
N ARG A 163 9.17 -14.72 10.80
CA ARG A 163 8.45 -15.90 11.26
C ARG A 163 8.46 -17.04 10.23
N ALA A 164 8.28 -16.72 8.96
CA ALA A 164 8.30 -17.69 7.87
C ALA A 164 9.68 -18.35 7.75
N GLU A 165 10.77 -17.59 7.83
CA GLU A 165 12.13 -18.11 7.81
C GLU A 165 12.41 -19.06 9.00
N ARG A 166 11.97 -18.70 10.20
CA ARG A 166 12.14 -19.52 11.40
C ARG A 166 11.36 -20.83 11.34
N THR A 167 10.22 -20.87 10.67
CA THR A 167 9.40 -22.09 10.50
C THR A 167 9.90 -22.98 9.37
N ALA A 168 10.62 -22.42 8.38
CA ALA A 168 11.22 -23.18 7.29
C ALA A 168 12.44 -24.04 7.71
N GLY A 169 13.02 -23.83 8.90
CA GLY A 169 14.11 -24.61 9.50
C GLY A 169 15.43 -24.62 8.70
N PRO A 170 16.57 -25.01 9.29
CA PRO A 170 17.85 -25.14 8.57
C PRO A 170 18.01 -26.48 7.84
N ASP A 171 16.93 -27.14 7.42
CA ASP A 171 16.97 -28.47 6.80
C ASP A 171 16.56 -28.46 5.32
N ALA A 172 17.40 -27.84 4.49
CA ALA A 172 17.50 -28.17 3.08
C ALA A 172 18.94 -28.65 2.84
N THR A 173 19.19 -29.85 3.29
CA THR A 173 20.38 -30.68 3.15
C THR A 173 21.05 -30.57 1.78
N VAL A 174 22.32 -30.29 1.86
CA VAL A 174 23.35 -30.62 0.84
C VAL A 174 23.18 -32.10 0.46
N PRO A 175 22.96 -32.49 -0.82
CA PRO A 175 23.08 -33.87 -1.22
C PRO A 175 24.55 -34.29 -1.12
N GLU A 176 24.83 -35.25 -0.21
CA GLU A 176 26.10 -35.95 -0.16
C GLU A 176 26.48 -36.46 -1.55
N ARG A 177 27.56 -35.91 -2.08
CA ARG A 177 28.27 -36.50 -3.20
C ARG A 177 28.83 -37.84 -2.73
N ARG A 178 28.14 -38.94 -3.07
CA ARG A 178 28.77 -40.27 -3.02
C ARG A 178 29.88 -40.33 -4.07
N ALA A 179 31.12 -40.39 -3.54
CA ALA A 179 32.25 -40.83 -4.33
C ALA A 179 32.12 -42.34 -4.58
N ALA A 180 32.27 -42.75 -5.82
CA ALA A 180 32.66 -44.07 -6.24
C ALA A 180 33.64 -43.92 -7.39
#